data_2cb358460191f82a5c0edbf07de81730
#
_entry.id   2cb358460191f82a5c0edbf07de81730
#
_cell.length_a   1.000
_cell.length_b   1.000
_cell.length_c   1.000
_cell.angle_alpha   90.00
_cell.angle_beta   90.00
_cell.angle_gamma   90.00
#
_symmetry.space_group_name_H-M   'P 1'
#
loop_
_entity.id
_entity.type
_entity.pdbx_description
1 polymer ?
#
loop_
_entity_poly.entity_id
_entity_poly.type
_entity_poly.pdbx_seq_one_letter_code
_entity_poly.pdbx_strand_id
1 'polypeptide(L)'
;MISVANYLFSLMSPEIQDTIVAVSSPLGRSLHAIIKISGPEAIPCMKDFFVPASHIDLGGIPTYISVAGSIHIKEEGINIPAVLYIMKQPYSYTKEDVVEIHTLGSPPILEMLLSSILSKGIRAKRNIRLSQPGEFTKRAFLHGRIDLTQAEATMRIIRAHTDAELKVAVAQLAGDVSQQTKRIQDDAVSLCSYIEATIDFSDQDIELISAREIMHRLEVIKNNISHLLIQPEIGKVSLEGIDTVLYGKPNVGKSSLINALLGKKRTLVSEIPGTTRDVVADILEIGGIRFKLMDTAGMDDTKLVPACFKQGEIVTSRAMEKTQSTLEKAQIILLVFDGSVNIDVQLREMKQDDLTGTVIVVINKCDLLKNSSFPESPAELKKYPLMHTSALTGEGLERLKETLIESVLGGQVNLSGGAPIFNVRQRDVLQRSLQLIQQTMESVKNNESYEFIALDLRTAIDILGEIVGEVTTEDILSKIFSEFCIGK
;
A
#
# COMPACT_ATOMS: atom_id res chain seq x y z
N MET A 1 -29.26 -11.71 -21.58
CA MET A 1 -28.63 -11.14 -20.38
C MET A 1 -27.66 -10.04 -20.84
N ILE A 2 -28.10 -8.79 -20.73
CA ILE A 2 -27.22 -7.63 -21.00
C ILE A 2 -26.30 -7.52 -19.78
N SER A 3 -25.01 -7.71 -20.01
CA SER A 3 -23.97 -7.67 -18.97
C SER A 3 -24.11 -6.45 -18.06
N VAL A 4 -24.04 -6.64 -16.75
CA VAL A 4 -24.00 -5.59 -15.72
C VAL A 4 -22.93 -4.53 -16.05
N ALA A 5 -21.86 -4.93 -16.76
CA ALA A 5 -20.86 -4.02 -17.33
C ALA A 5 -21.46 -2.98 -18.28
N ASN A 6 -22.45 -3.35 -19.10
CA ASN A 6 -23.13 -2.38 -20.00
C ASN A 6 -24.08 -1.45 -19.24
N TYR A 7 -24.60 -1.87 -18.10
CA TYR A 7 -25.46 -1.02 -17.25
C TYR A 7 -24.63 -0.01 -16.45
N LEU A 8 -23.47 -0.44 -15.93
CA LEU A 8 -22.48 0.46 -15.32
C LEU A 8 -21.93 1.46 -16.35
N PHE A 9 -21.72 1.03 -17.59
CA PHE A 9 -21.30 1.92 -18.69
C PHE A 9 -22.33 3.01 -19.01
N SER A 10 -23.64 2.76 -18.81
CA SER A 10 -24.70 3.73 -19.06
C SER A 10 -24.94 4.72 -17.91
N LEU A 11 -24.47 4.42 -16.71
CA LEU A 11 -24.52 5.30 -15.53
C LEU A 11 -23.24 6.15 -15.37
N MET A 12 -22.25 5.93 -16.24
CA MET A 12 -20.99 6.66 -16.17
C MET A 12 -21.21 8.12 -16.59
N SER A 13 -20.82 9.00 -15.69
CA SER A 13 -20.88 10.45 -15.84
C SER A 13 -20.27 10.95 -17.17
N PRO A 14 -20.72 12.11 -17.68
CA PRO A 14 -20.16 12.74 -18.89
C PRO A 14 -18.62 12.95 -18.86
N GLU A 15 -18.01 12.81 -17.70
CA GLU A 15 -16.57 12.99 -17.49
C GLU A 15 -15.67 11.99 -18.24
N ILE A 16 -16.19 10.83 -18.66
CA ILE A 16 -15.38 9.81 -19.37
C ILE A 16 -15.16 10.14 -20.85
N GLN A 17 -15.90 11.09 -21.41
CA GLN A 17 -15.71 11.57 -22.78
C GLN A 17 -14.70 12.73 -22.88
N ASP A 18 -14.13 13.16 -21.75
CA ASP A 18 -13.13 14.21 -21.71
C ASP A 18 -11.70 13.66 -21.91
N THR A 19 -10.79 14.57 -22.19
CA THR A 19 -9.35 14.27 -22.29
C THR A 19 -8.64 14.85 -21.09
N ILE A 20 -7.80 14.03 -20.47
CA ILE A 20 -7.01 14.41 -19.30
C ILE A 20 -5.54 14.57 -19.66
N VAL A 21 -4.88 15.50 -18.98
CA VAL A 21 -3.44 15.78 -19.13
C VAL A 21 -2.76 15.92 -17.78
N ALA A 22 -1.56 15.37 -17.64
CA ALA A 22 -0.72 15.57 -16.46
C ALA A 22 0.77 15.39 -16.75
N VAL A 23 1.61 15.90 -15.86
CA VAL A 23 3.01 15.50 -15.77
C VAL A 23 3.08 14.14 -15.08
N SER A 24 3.65 13.14 -15.76
CA SER A 24 3.78 11.76 -15.25
C SER A 24 5.16 11.45 -14.66
N SER A 25 6.17 12.25 -14.96
CA SER A 25 7.50 12.15 -14.37
C SER A 25 7.57 12.86 -13.01
N PRO A 26 8.53 12.51 -12.13
CA PRO A 26 8.77 13.26 -10.90
C PRO A 26 8.98 14.76 -11.18
N LEU A 27 8.44 15.59 -10.31
CA LEU A 27 8.61 17.05 -10.41
C LEU A 27 10.05 17.44 -10.04
N GLY A 28 10.64 18.34 -10.83
CA GLY A 28 11.97 18.85 -10.59
C GLY A 28 12.79 19.02 -11.89
N ARG A 29 14.08 19.32 -11.74
CA ARG A 29 15.00 19.44 -12.88
C ARG A 29 15.56 18.07 -13.24
N SER A 30 15.34 17.65 -14.49
CA SER A 30 15.82 16.36 -15.01
C SER A 30 16.14 16.48 -16.50
N LEU A 31 16.89 15.52 -17.03
CA LEU A 31 17.14 15.44 -18.47
C LEU A 31 15.89 15.07 -19.26
N HIS A 32 14.96 14.35 -18.63
CA HIS A 32 13.74 13.89 -19.28
C HIS A 32 12.54 14.09 -18.36
N ALA A 33 11.44 14.57 -18.94
CA ALA A 33 10.13 14.61 -18.31
C ALA A 33 9.07 14.12 -19.29
N ILE A 34 7.96 13.67 -18.75
CA ILE A 34 6.85 13.09 -19.50
C ILE A 34 5.57 13.83 -19.14
N ILE A 35 4.90 14.37 -20.16
CA ILE A 35 3.50 14.81 -20.06
C ILE A 35 2.65 13.74 -20.74
N LYS A 36 1.65 13.24 -20.05
CA LYS A 36 0.72 12.22 -20.56
C LYS A 36 -0.65 12.85 -20.82
N ILE A 37 -1.23 12.50 -21.95
CA ILE A 37 -2.57 12.92 -22.38
C ILE A 37 -3.36 11.66 -22.70
N SER A 38 -4.59 11.53 -22.20
CA SER A 38 -5.47 10.37 -22.46
C SER A 38 -6.89 10.85 -22.75
N GLY A 39 -7.49 10.30 -23.78
CA GLY A 39 -8.86 10.61 -24.21
C GLY A 39 -8.97 10.92 -25.70
N PRO A 40 -10.19 11.23 -26.18
CA PRO A 40 -10.47 11.38 -27.62
C PRO A 40 -9.71 12.55 -28.27
N GLU A 41 -9.35 13.57 -27.51
CA GLU A 41 -8.61 14.73 -28.02
C GLU A 41 -7.07 14.58 -27.89
N ALA A 42 -6.54 13.46 -27.41
CA ALA A 42 -5.11 13.28 -27.17
C ALA A 42 -4.28 13.44 -28.45
N ILE A 43 -4.67 12.76 -29.53
CA ILE A 43 -3.99 12.86 -30.83
C ILE A 43 -4.37 14.14 -31.57
N PRO A 44 -5.65 14.54 -31.66
CA PRO A 44 -6.04 15.78 -32.33
C PRO A 44 -5.38 17.02 -31.78
N CYS A 45 -5.22 17.13 -30.44
CA CYS A 45 -4.60 18.33 -29.89
C CYS A 45 -3.10 18.43 -30.24
N MET A 46 -2.38 17.33 -30.47
CA MET A 46 -0.97 17.37 -30.85
C MET A 46 -0.73 17.93 -32.26
N LYS A 47 -1.70 17.82 -33.17
CA LYS A 47 -1.58 18.41 -34.50
C LYS A 47 -1.42 19.94 -34.47
N ASP A 48 -1.90 20.59 -33.40
CA ASP A 48 -1.85 22.05 -33.28
C ASP A 48 -0.53 22.56 -32.66
N PHE A 49 0.25 21.68 -32.03
CA PHE A 49 1.44 22.06 -31.28
C PHE A 49 2.72 21.44 -31.80
N PHE A 50 2.63 20.22 -32.32
CA PHE A 50 3.81 19.42 -32.63
C PHE A 50 4.13 19.47 -34.12
N VAL A 51 5.40 19.77 -34.41
CA VAL A 51 5.96 19.71 -35.75
C VAL A 51 6.90 18.53 -35.81
N PRO A 52 6.52 17.45 -36.54
CA PRO A 52 7.40 16.31 -36.75
C PRO A 52 8.67 16.69 -37.50
N ALA A 53 9.79 16.07 -37.16
CA ALA A 53 11.07 16.25 -37.88
C ALA A 53 11.02 15.67 -39.31
N SER A 54 10.08 14.76 -39.58
CA SER A 54 9.80 14.16 -40.90
C SER A 54 8.35 14.40 -41.28
N HIS A 55 8.03 14.43 -42.58
CA HIS A 55 6.65 14.61 -43.07
C HIS A 55 5.77 13.41 -42.71
N ILE A 56 5.17 13.43 -41.50
CA ILE A 56 4.29 12.38 -40.99
C ILE A 56 2.95 13.03 -40.56
N ASP A 57 1.82 12.51 -41.05
CA ASP A 57 0.50 12.87 -40.51
C ASP A 57 0.23 12.06 -39.23
N LEU A 58 0.14 12.76 -38.09
CA LEU A 58 -0.13 12.16 -36.80
C LEU A 58 -1.45 11.39 -36.71
N GLY A 59 -2.42 11.71 -37.56
CA GLY A 59 -3.72 11.02 -37.58
C GLY A 59 -3.69 9.65 -38.24
N GLY A 60 -2.81 9.48 -39.27
CA GLY A 60 -2.70 8.25 -40.05
C GLY A 60 -1.70 7.22 -39.55
N ILE A 61 -0.94 7.54 -38.47
CA ILE A 61 0.10 6.63 -37.96
C ILE A 61 -0.47 5.41 -37.23
N PRO A 62 0.22 4.26 -37.21
CA PRO A 62 -0.15 3.10 -36.42
C PRO A 62 -0.01 3.37 -34.92
N THR A 63 -0.50 2.45 -34.08
CA THR A 63 -0.28 2.48 -32.63
C THR A 63 1.15 2.07 -32.28
N TYR A 64 1.62 2.44 -31.08
CA TYR A 64 2.98 2.15 -30.55
C TYR A 64 4.11 2.70 -31.41
N ILE A 65 3.97 3.94 -31.83
CA ILE A 65 5.00 4.63 -32.60
C ILE A 65 5.56 5.82 -31.84
N SER A 66 6.85 6.09 -32.04
CA SER A 66 7.50 7.30 -31.56
C SER A 66 7.78 8.23 -32.74
N VAL A 67 7.52 9.53 -32.54
CA VAL A 67 7.73 10.56 -33.55
C VAL A 67 8.61 11.66 -32.94
N ALA A 68 9.81 11.83 -33.45
CA ALA A 68 10.68 12.94 -33.07
C ALA A 68 10.25 14.24 -33.74
N GLY A 69 10.41 15.38 -33.02
CA GLY A 69 10.05 16.68 -33.54
C GLY A 69 10.23 17.77 -32.50
N SER A 70 9.44 18.82 -32.61
CA SER A 70 9.44 19.95 -31.67
C SER A 70 8.02 20.43 -31.40
N ILE A 71 7.79 20.91 -30.17
CA ILE A 71 6.56 21.60 -29.80
C ILE A 71 6.76 23.09 -29.98
N HIS A 72 5.84 23.69 -30.75
CA HIS A 72 5.85 25.12 -31.04
C HIS A 72 4.84 25.84 -30.16
N ILE A 73 5.33 26.65 -29.24
CA ILE A 73 4.52 27.58 -28.44
C ILE A 73 4.57 28.96 -29.11
N LYS A 74 3.58 29.21 -29.98
CA LYS A 74 3.57 30.42 -30.85
C LYS A 74 3.52 31.73 -30.06
N GLU A 75 2.83 31.74 -28.94
CA GLU A 75 2.64 32.93 -28.08
C GLU A 75 3.95 33.37 -27.44
N GLU A 76 4.85 32.41 -27.15
CA GLU A 76 6.15 32.65 -26.53
C GLU A 76 7.32 32.63 -27.53
N GLY A 77 7.07 32.26 -28.79
CA GLY A 77 8.10 32.12 -29.81
C GLY A 77 9.12 31.01 -29.53
N ILE A 78 8.76 29.99 -28.73
CA ILE A 78 9.66 28.94 -28.23
C ILE A 78 9.40 27.63 -28.96
N ASN A 79 10.50 26.96 -29.36
CA ASN A 79 10.49 25.61 -29.91
C ASN A 79 11.16 24.68 -28.92
N ILE A 80 10.41 23.68 -28.46
CA ILE A 80 10.86 22.72 -27.45
C ILE A 80 11.08 21.37 -28.12
N PRO A 81 12.31 20.81 -28.12
CA PRO A 81 12.53 19.45 -28.63
C PRO A 81 11.69 18.44 -27.85
N ALA A 82 11.01 17.56 -28.57
CA ALA A 82 10.18 16.54 -27.97
C ALA A 82 10.08 15.29 -28.84
N VAL A 83 9.79 14.16 -28.19
CA VAL A 83 9.40 12.91 -28.83
C VAL A 83 8.01 12.56 -28.37
N LEU A 84 7.08 12.37 -29.31
CA LEU A 84 5.75 11.86 -29.00
C LEU A 84 5.75 10.34 -29.08
N TYR A 85 5.19 9.69 -28.05
CA TYR A 85 4.81 8.28 -28.10
C TYR A 85 3.30 8.22 -28.21
N ILE A 86 2.80 7.58 -29.27
CA ILE A 86 1.37 7.53 -29.58
C ILE A 86 0.87 6.10 -29.47
N MET A 87 -0.13 5.90 -28.63
CA MET A 87 -0.79 4.63 -28.35
C MET A 87 -2.29 4.80 -28.59
N LYS A 88 -2.80 4.18 -29.62
CA LYS A 88 -4.23 4.27 -29.98
C LYS A 88 -5.06 3.24 -29.21
N GLN A 89 -6.32 3.59 -28.98
CA GLN A 89 -7.32 2.66 -28.44
C GLN A 89 -7.48 1.42 -29.32
N PRO A 90 -7.75 0.22 -28.75
CA PRO A 90 -7.83 -0.09 -27.31
C PRO A 90 -6.47 -0.48 -26.70
N TYR A 91 -5.36 -0.28 -27.41
CA TYR A 91 -4.03 -0.82 -27.08
C TYR A 91 -3.19 0.10 -26.17
N SER A 92 -3.78 1.09 -25.53
CA SER A 92 -3.10 1.97 -24.57
C SER A 92 -3.28 1.53 -23.11
N TYR A 93 -2.65 2.22 -22.15
CA TYR A 93 -2.81 1.94 -20.73
C TYR A 93 -4.25 2.16 -20.26
N THR A 94 -4.91 3.22 -20.72
CA THR A 94 -6.29 3.55 -20.35
C THR A 94 -7.32 2.93 -21.29
N LYS A 95 -6.91 2.22 -22.35
CA LYS A 95 -7.72 1.80 -23.50
C LYS A 95 -8.35 2.96 -24.30
N GLU A 96 -7.92 4.19 -24.04
CA GLU A 96 -8.22 5.39 -24.82
C GLU A 96 -7.06 5.73 -25.76
N ASP A 97 -7.19 6.76 -26.60
CA ASP A 97 -6.03 7.33 -27.28
C ASP A 97 -5.11 7.99 -26.27
N VAL A 98 -3.84 7.60 -26.25
CA VAL A 98 -2.84 8.14 -25.33
C VAL A 98 -1.66 8.71 -26.10
N VAL A 99 -1.23 9.90 -25.71
CA VAL A 99 0.00 10.52 -26.17
C VAL A 99 0.89 10.85 -24.97
N GLU A 100 2.12 10.40 -25.02
CA GLU A 100 3.17 10.81 -24.10
C GLU A 100 4.12 11.76 -24.80
N ILE A 101 4.33 12.93 -24.22
CA ILE A 101 5.28 13.95 -24.67
C ILE A 101 6.53 13.81 -23.83
N HIS A 102 7.59 13.27 -24.42
CA HIS A 102 8.91 13.19 -23.80
C HIS A 102 9.73 14.41 -24.17
N THR A 103 10.12 15.21 -23.17
CA THR A 103 10.84 16.45 -23.35
C THR A 103 11.81 16.71 -22.20
N LEU A 104 12.42 17.91 -22.16
CA LEU A 104 13.33 18.31 -21.09
C LEU A 104 12.58 18.55 -19.77
N GLY A 105 13.12 18.04 -18.68
CA GLY A 105 12.58 18.19 -17.32
C GLY A 105 12.93 19.55 -16.72
N SER A 106 12.30 20.61 -17.22
CA SER A 106 12.40 21.97 -16.70
C SER A 106 11.03 22.42 -16.21
N PRO A 107 10.84 22.76 -14.92
CA PRO A 107 9.54 23.19 -14.40
C PRO A 107 8.88 24.29 -15.24
N PRO A 108 9.57 25.38 -15.65
CA PRO A 108 8.96 26.39 -16.53
C PRO A 108 8.48 25.82 -17.87
N ILE A 109 9.23 24.89 -18.49
CA ILE A 109 8.85 24.26 -19.75
C ILE A 109 7.57 23.44 -19.57
N LEU A 110 7.51 22.63 -18.51
CA LEU A 110 6.36 21.76 -18.23
C LEU A 110 5.10 22.57 -17.93
N GLU A 111 5.21 23.64 -17.15
CA GLU A 111 4.11 24.56 -16.85
C GLU A 111 3.61 25.26 -18.12
N MET A 112 4.52 25.76 -18.96
CA MET A 112 4.20 26.40 -20.23
C MET A 112 3.50 25.42 -21.18
N LEU A 113 3.96 24.17 -21.29
CA LEU A 113 3.33 23.14 -22.11
C LEU A 113 1.92 22.82 -21.61
N LEU A 114 1.74 22.57 -20.30
CA LEU A 114 0.42 22.30 -19.72
C LEU A 114 -0.54 23.47 -19.97
N SER A 115 -0.12 24.69 -19.66
CA SER A 115 -0.93 25.89 -19.86
C SER A 115 -1.32 26.07 -21.33
N SER A 116 -0.41 25.79 -22.26
CA SER A 116 -0.67 25.88 -23.70
C SER A 116 -1.68 24.81 -24.16
N ILE A 117 -1.54 23.56 -23.68
CA ILE A 117 -2.49 22.46 -24.00
C ILE A 117 -3.90 22.82 -23.51
N LEU A 118 -4.02 23.27 -22.26
CA LEU A 118 -5.30 23.62 -21.65
C LEU A 118 -5.95 24.84 -22.34
N SER A 119 -5.17 25.92 -22.55
CA SER A 119 -5.71 27.16 -23.15
C SER A 119 -6.18 26.97 -24.60
N LYS A 120 -5.46 26.15 -25.39
CA LYS A 120 -5.89 25.81 -26.75
C LYS A 120 -7.08 24.84 -26.74
N GLY A 121 -7.11 23.91 -25.77
CA GLY A 121 -8.27 23.06 -25.56
C GLY A 121 -9.54 23.91 -25.41
N ILE A 122 -9.51 24.93 -24.55
CA ILE A 122 -10.62 25.85 -24.32
C ILE A 122 -10.96 26.62 -25.61
N ARG A 123 -9.96 27.19 -26.30
CA ARG A 123 -10.19 27.97 -27.55
C ARG A 123 -10.79 27.10 -28.67
N ALA A 124 -10.39 25.84 -28.76
CA ALA A 124 -10.89 24.90 -29.75
C ALA A 124 -12.19 24.19 -29.33
N LYS A 125 -12.77 24.56 -28.17
CA LYS A 125 -13.92 23.90 -27.55
C LYS A 125 -13.73 22.39 -27.36
N ARG A 126 -12.49 21.97 -27.12
CA ARG A 126 -12.13 20.57 -26.78
C ARG A 126 -12.25 20.41 -25.28
N ASN A 127 -12.81 19.29 -24.84
CA ASN A 127 -12.92 18.99 -23.42
C ASN A 127 -11.61 18.41 -22.89
N ILE A 128 -10.61 19.29 -22.64
CA ILE A 128 -9.29 18.92 -22.09
C ILE A 128 -9.13 19.57 -20.72
N ARG A 129 -8.79 18.77 -19.71
CA ARG A 129 -8.54 19.27 -18.33
C ARG A 129 -7.34 18.58 -17.68
N LEU A 130 -6.91 19.10 -16.54
CA LEU A 130 -5.94 18.42 -15.70
C LEU A 130 -6.54 17.13 -15.14
N SER A 131 -5.72 16.09 -15.04
CA SER A 131 -6.11 14.85 -14.40
C SER A 131 -6.21 15.00 -12.89
N GLN A 132 -7.12 14.25 -12.29
CA GLN A 132 -7.15 14.04 -10.85
C GLN A 132 -6.08 13.00 -10.42
N PRO A 133 -5.73 12.92 -9.12
CA PRO A 133 -4.88 11.85 -8.61
C PRO A 133 -5.41 10.48 -9.01
N GLY A 134 -4.53 9.61 -9.54
CA GLY A 134 -4.88 8.24 -9.94
C GLY A 134 -5.81 8.09 -11.13
N GLU A 135 -6.18 9.17 -11.82
CA GLU A 135 -7.23 9.12 -12.84
C GLU A 135 -6.87 8.25 -14.05
N PHE A 136 -5.61 8.21 -14.49
CA PHE A 136 -5.20 7.30 -15.57
C PHE A 136 -5.39 5.83 -15.18
N THR A 137 -5.07 5.48 -13.94
CA THR A 137 -5.27 4.12 -13.43
C THR A 137 -6.75 3.82 -13.18
N LYS A 138 -7.54 4.82 -12.72
CA LYS A 138 -8.99 4.71 -12.61
C LYS A 138 -9.62 4.42 -13.98
N ARG A 139 -9.22 5.12 -15.03
CA ARG A 139 -9.70 4.86 -16.41
C ARG A 139 -9.29 3.49 -16.91
N ALA A 140 -8.06 3.04 -16.64
CA ALA A 140 -7.62 1.70 -16.97
C ALA A 140 -8.48 0.62 -16.30
N PHE A 141 -8.86 0.81 -15.03
CA PHE A 141 -9.81 -0.05 -14.31
C PHE A 141 -11.21 0.01 -14.93
N LEU A 142 -11.78 1.20 -15.10
CA LEU A 142 -13.13 1.39 -15.64
C LEU A 142 -13.28 0.78 -17.05
N HIS A 143 -12.25 0.85 -17.87
CA HIS A 143 -12.24 0.23 -19.20
C HIS A 143 -11.84 -1.27 -19.18
N GLY A 144 -11.71 -1.88 -18.00
CA GLY A 144 -11.44 -3.30 -17.85
C GLY A 144 -10.08 -3.73 -18.37
N ARG A 145 -9.06 -2.85 -18.34
CA ARG A 145 -7.67 -3.25 -18.61
C ARG A 145 -7.03 -3.94 -17.43
N ILE A 146 -7.31 -3.45 -16.24
CA ILE A 146 -6.84 -3.98 -14.95
C ILE A 146 -8.03 -4.08 -14.01
N ASP A 147 -7.97 -4.97 -13.05
CA ASP A 147 -8.93 -5.03 -11.95
C ASP A 147 -8.49 -4.15 -10.76
N LEU A 148 -9.33 -4.06 -9.72
CA LEU A 148 -9.07 -3.20 -8.58
C LEU A 148 -7.84 -3.66 -7.78
N THR A 149 -7.58 -4.98 -7.70
CA THR A 149 -6.41 -5.51 -6.99
C THR A 149 -5.11 -5.16 -7.72
N GLN A 150 -5.13 -5.17 -9.05
CA GLN A 150 -4.01 -4.77 -9.90
C GLN A 150 -3.76 -3.25 -9.82
N ALA A 151 -4.83 -2.45 -9.74
CA ALA A 151 -4.72 -1.01 -9.50
C ALA A 151 -4.03 -0.74 -8.16
N GLU A 152 -4.50 -1.37 -7.06
CA GLU A 152 -3.85 -1.27 -5.74
C GLU A 152 -2.39 -1.75 -5.78
N ALA A 153 -2.08 -2.82 -6.51
CA ALA A 153 -0.72 -3.33 -6.68
C ALA A 153 0.21 -2.32 -7.36
N THR A 154 -0.29 -1.54 -8.32
CA THR A 154 0.48 -0.48 -8.97
C THR A 154 1.00 0.54 -7.95
N MET A 155 0.16 0.96 -6.99
CA MET A 155 0.59 1.86 -5.91
C MET A 155 1.59 1.20 -4.98
N ARG A 156 1.39 -0.08 -4.64
CA ARG A 156 2.34 -0.82 -3.81
C ARG A 156 3.71 -0.92 -4.44
N ILE A 157 3.81 -1.16 -5.76
CA ILE A 157 5.09 -1.18 -6.49
C ILE A 157 5.80 0.17 -6.37
N ILE A 158 5.07 1.29 -6.54
CA ILE A 158 5.64 2.63 -6.46
C ILE A 158 6.12 2.96 -5.05
N ARG A 159 5.41 2.48 -4.02
CA ARG A 159 5.71 2.71 -2.61
C ARG A 159 6.58 1.63 -1.97
N ALA A 160 6.89 0.56 -2.70
CA ALA A 160 7.72 -0.52 -2.18
C ALA A 160 9.11 -0.01 -1.81
N HIS A 161 9.55 -0.33 -0.60
CA HIS A 161 10.85 0.05 -0.07
C HIS A 161 11.77 -1.16 0.12
N THR A 162 11.22 -2.37 0.06
CA THR A 162 11.96 -3.62 0.21
C THR A 162 11.77 -4.53 -0.98
N ASP A 163 12.73 -5.41 -1.24
CA ASP A 163 12.63 -6.42 -2.30
C ASP A 163 11.45 -7.38 -2.04
N ALA A 164 11.14 -7.66 -0.78
CA ALA A 164 10.02 -8.52 -0.41
C ALA A 164 8.68 -7.86 -0.75
N GLU A 165 8.51 -6.57 -0.38
CA GLU A 165 7.33 -5.79 -0.75
C GLU A 165 7.14 -5.72 -2.26
N LEU A 166 8.23 -5.46 -2.99
CA LEU A 166 8.21 -5.39 -4.44
C LEU A 166 7.77 -6.72 -5.06
N LYS A 167 8.32 -7.85 -4.62
CA LYS A 167 7.95 -9.18 -5.12
C LYS A 167 6.47 -9.47 -4.92
N VAL A 168 5.94 -9.16 -3.72
CA VAL A 168 4.51 -9.33 -3.42
C VAL A 168 3.65 -8.44 -4.30
N ALA A 169 4.00 -7.17 -4.45
CA ALA A 169 3.25 -6.23 -5.28
C ALA A 169 3.27 -6.63 -6.78
N VAL A 170 4.41 -7.15 -7.27
CA VAL A 170 4.51 -7.67 -8.65
C VAL A 170 3.65 -8.91 -8.85
N ALA A 171 3.64 -9.86 -7.91
CA ALA A 171 2.77 -11.04 -7.97
C ALA A 171 1.28 -10.64 -7.96
N GLN A 172 0.90 -9.66 -7.12
CA GLN A 172 -0.45 -9.11 -7.10
C GLN A 172 -0.81 -8.42 -8.43
N LEU A 173 0.11 -7.65 -9.02
CA LEU A 173 -0.09 -7.03 -10.33
C LEU A 173 -0.25 -8.09 -11.44
N ALA A 174 0.41 -9.24 -11.32
CA ALA A 174 0.25 -10.38 -12.21
C ALA A 174 -1.12 -11.07 -12.08
N GLY A 175 -1.91 -10.76 -11.05
CA GLY A 175 -3.29 -11.21 -10.86
C GLY A 175 -3.46 -12.38 -9.90
N ASP A 176 -2.47 -12.71 -9.08
CA ASP A 176 -2.55 -13.86 -8.17
C ASP A 176 -3.75 -13.76 -7.21
N VAL A 177 -4.01 -12.56 -6.65
CA VAL A 177 -5.17 -12.32 -5.76
C VAL A 177 -6.47 -12.49 -6.53
N SER A 178 -6.57 -11.90 -7.72
CA SER A 178 -7.77 -11.94 -8.57
C SER A 178 -8.11 -13.36 -8.97
N GLN A 179 -7.12 -14.15 -9.39
CA GLN A 179 -7.34 -15.54 -9.80
C GLN A 179 -7.87 -16.41 -8.65
N GLN A 180 -7.30 -16.24 -7.46
CA GLN A 180 -7.72 -17.05 -6.30
C GLN A 180 -9.12 -16.65 -5.85
N THR A 181 -9.40 -15.33 -5.77
CA THR A 181 -10.75 -14.84 -5.44
C THR A 181 -11.78 -15.31 -6.46
N LYS A 182 -11.44 -15.22 -7.76
CA LYS A 182 -12.35 -15.63 -8.83
C LYS A 182 -12.67 -17.13 -8.79
N ARG A 183 -11.72 -17.99 -8.49
CA ARG A 183 -11.99 -19.44 -8.33
C ARG A 183 -13.04 -19.70 -7.25
N ILE A 184 -12.90 -19.04 -6.09
CA ILE A 184 -13.87 -19.18 -4.99
C ILE A 184 -15.23 -18.64 -5.40
N GLN A 185 -15.25 -17.51 -6.11
CA GLN A 185 -16.48 -16.91 -6.61
C GLN A 185 -17.16 -17.81 -7.65
N ASP A 186 -16.40 -18.39 -8.61
CA ASP A 186 -16.91 -19.31 -9.61
C ASP A 186 -17.52 -20.59 -8.97
N ASP A 187 -16.88 -21.12 -7.91
CA ASP A 187 -17.41 -22.25 -7.15
C ASP A 187 -18.75 -21.88 -6.47
N ALA A 188 -18.84 -20.68 -5.88
CA ALA A 188 -20.06 -20.18 -5.26
C ALA A 188 -21.17 -19.91 -6.29
N VAL A 189 -20.85 -19.32 -7.45
CA VAL A 189 -21.78 -19.09 -8.56
C VAL A 189 -22.30 -20.41 -9.11
N SER A 190 -21.43 -21.40 -9.29
CA SER A 190 -21.83 -22.73 -9.74
C SER A 190 -22.83 -23.36 -8.74
N LEU A 191 -22.54 -23.29 -7.45
CA LEU A 191 -23.46 -23.81 -6.41
C LEU A 191 -24.80 -23.06 -6.43
N CYS A 192 -24.79 -21.74 -6.50
CA CYS A 192 -25.99 -20.92 -6.57
C CYS A 192 -26.87 -21.30 -7.77
N SER A 193 -26.26 -21.51 -8.94
CA SER A 193 -26.98 -21.91 -10.16
C SER A 193 -27.69 -23.27 -10.01
N TYR A 194 -27.08 -24.23 -9.32
CA TYR A 194 -27.74 -25.50 -9.06
C TYR A 194 -28.93 -25.36 -8.10
N ILE A 195 -28.80 -24.51 -7.07
CA ILE A 195 -29.90 -24.23 -6.12
C ILE A 195 -31.06 -23.54 -6.83
N GLU A 196 -30.76 -22.53 -7.64
CA GLU A 196 -31.77 -21.79 -8.44
C GLU A 196 -32.49 -22.71 -9.43
N ALA A 197 -31.75 -23.59 -10.12
CA ALA A 197 -32.34 -24.58 -10.99
C ALA A 197 -33.27 -25.53 -10.22
N THR A 198 -32.92 -25.91 -8.98
CA THR A 198 -33.79 -26.73 -8.13
C THR A 198 -35.09 -25.98 -7.75
N ILE A 199 -35.01 -24.68 -7.49
CA ILE A 199 -36.19 -23.84 -7.24
C ILE A 199 -37.10 -23.79 -8.49
N ASP A 200 -36.50 -23.53 -9.64
CA ASP A 200 -37.24 -23.35 -10.93
C ASP A 200 -37.93 -24.65 -11.37
N PHE A 201 -37.36 -25.80 -11.06
CA PHE A 201 -37.93 -27.13 -11.44
C PHE A 201 -38.63 -27.86 -10.28
N SER A 202 -38.96 -27.15 -9.22
CA SER A 202 -39.63 -27.70 -8.03
C SER A 202 -40.93 -28.45 -8.35
N ASP A 203 -41.65 -28.07 -9.43
CA ASP A 203 -42.89 -28.69 -9.88
C ASP A 203 -42.70 -30.04 -10.60
N GLN A 204 -41.45 -30.46 -10.87
CA GLN A 204 -41.15 -31.64 -11.67
C GLN A 204 -40.60 -32.81 -10.83
N ASP A 205 -40.63 -32.74 -9.49
CA ASP A 205 -40.03 -33.71 -8.57
C ASP A 205 -38.55 -34.04 -8.88
N ILE A 206 -37.81 -33.09 -9.46
CA ILE A 206 -36.40 -33.25 -9.80
C ILE A 206 -35.55 -32.46 -8.79
N GLU A 207 -34.93 -33.20 -7.85
CA GLU A 207 -33.92 -32.65 -6.98
C GLU A 207 -32.56 -32.65 -7.73
N LEU A 208 -32.14 -31.47 -8.24
CA LEU A 208 -30.89 -31.33 -8.97
C LEU A 208 -29.65 -31.34 -8.07
N ILE A 209 -29.83 -30.96 -6.79
CA ILE A 209 -28.76 -30.96 -5.80
C ILE A 209 -29.31 -31.28 -4.40
N SER A 210 -28.69 -32.21 -3.72
CA SER A 210 -29.12 -32.57 -2.35
C SER A 210 -28.55 -31.63 -1.30
N ALA A 211 -29.25 -31.51 -0.13
CA ALA A 211 -28.75 -30.71 1.01
C ALA A 211 -27.34 -31.15 1.46
N ARG A 212 -27.03 -32.47 1.35
CA ARG A 212 -25.68 -32.97 1.66
C ARG A 212 -24.62 -32.45 0.69
N GLU A 213 -24.92 -32.39 -0.58
CA GLU A 213 -24.00 -31.87 -1.61
C GLU A 213 -23.82 -30.37 -1.46
N ILE A 214 -24.90 -29.62 -1.17
CA ILE A 214 -24.83 -28.17 -0.88
C ILE A 214 -23.88 -27.95 0.30
N MET A 215 -24.06 -28.68 1.39
CA MET A 215 -23.23 -28.57 2.59
C MET A 215 -21.77 -28.88 2.28
N HIS A 216 -21.49 -29.93 1.50
CA HIS A 216 -20.11 -30.28 1.11
C HIS A 216 -19.44 -29.17 0.31
N ARG A 217 -20.12 -28.58 -0.69
CA ARG A 217 -19.59 -27.50 -1.50
C ARG A 217 -19.38 -26.22 -0.70
N LEU A 218 -20.31 -25.86 0.20
CA LEU A 218 -20.16 -24.75 1.13
C LEU A 218 -18.93 -24.93 2.04
N GLU A 219 -18.68 -26.18 2.49
CA GLU A 219 -17.51 -26.47 3.31
C GLU A 219 -16.20 -26.30 2.55
N VAL A 220 -16.14 -26.68 1.27
CA VAL A 220 -14.99 -26.42 0.40
C VAL A 220 -14.77 -24.93 0.23
N ILE A 221 -15.82 -24.15 -0.08
CA ILE A 221 -15.73 -22.68 -0.22
C ILE A 221 -15.25 -22.05 1.09
N LYS A 222 -15.85 -22.40 2.23
CA LYS A 222 -15.44 -21.94 3.56
C LYS A 222 -13.96 -22.20 3.82
N ASN A 223 -13.49 -23.42 3.55
CA ASN A 223 -12.10 -23.80 3.78
C ASN A 223 -11.14 -23.02 2.87
N ASN A 224 -11.50 -22.80 1.62
CA ASN A 224 -10.72 -21.99 0.68
C ASN A 224 -10.59 -20.53 1.18
N ILE A 225 -11.69 -19.89 1.59
CA ILE A 225 -11.66 -18.53 2.17
C ILE A 225 -10.83 -18.51 3.45
N SER A 226 -11.03 -19.48 4.35
CA SER A 226 -10.28 -19.56 5.61
C SER A 226 -8.79 -19.72 5.37
N HIS A 227 -8.39 -20.54 4.39
CA HIS A 227 -6.99 -20.70 4.00
C HIS A 227 -6.36 -19.38 3.55
N LEU A 228 -7.09 -18.53 2.79
CA LEU A 228 -6.63 -17.22 2.40
C LEU A 228 -6.47 -16.26 3.59
N LEU A 229 -7.34 -16.38 4.61
CA LEU A 229 -7.30 -15.55 5.82
C LEU A 229 -6.20 -15.94 6.82
N ILE A 230 -5.77 -17.22 6.83
CA ILE A 230 -4.67 -17.71 7.71
C ILE A 230 -3.32 -17.14 7.28
N GLN A 231 -3.18 -16.66 6.05
CA GLN A 231 -1.96 -16.01 5.57
C GLN A 231 -1.62 -14.81 6.47
N PRO A 232 -0.34 -14.66 6.89
CA PRO A 232 0.02 -13.63 7.86
C PRO A 232 -0.31 -12.23 7.36
N GLU A 233 -0.62 -11.33 8.32
CA GLU A 233 -0.85 -9.90 8.05
C GLU A 233 0.42 -9.14 7.61
N ILE A 234 1.26 -9.77 6.81
CA ILE A 234 2.50 -9.14 6.30
C ILE A 234 2.16 -7.84 5.56
N GLY A 235 0.97 -7.72 5.00
CA GLY A 235 0.54 -6.51 4.30
C GLY A 235 0.42 -5.26 5.18
N LYS A 236 0.01 -5.39 6.44
CA LYS A 236 -0.10 -4.24 7.38
C LYS A 236 1.25 -3.91 8.00
N VAL A 237 2.02 -4.96 8.30
CA VAL A 237 3.35 -4.88 8.89
C VAL A 237 4.38 -4.36 7.88
N SER A 238 4.23 -4.68 6.59
CA SER A 238 5.20 -4.35 5.54
C SER A 238 5.05 -2.94 4.98
N LEU A 239 3.83 -2.41 4.84
CA LEU A 239 3.60 -1.13 4.14
C LEU A 239 3.82 0.10 5.03
N GLU A 240 3.42 0.03 6.31
CA GLU A 240 3.57 1.16 7.24
C GLU A 240 4.85 1.09 8.06
N GLY A 241 5.47 -0.10 8.11
CA GLY A 241 6.59 -0.40 9.02
C GLY A 241 6.11 -0.55 10.47
N ILE A 242 6.90 -1.23 11.29
CA ILE A 242 6.60 -1.51 12.69
C ILE A 242 7.15 -0.41 13.56
N ASP A 243 6.27 0.30 14.25
CA ASP A 243 6.66 1.32 15.20
C ASP A 243 7.41 0.67 16.38
N THR A 244 8.73 0.86 16.40
CA THR A 244 9.65 0.26 17.35
C THR A 244 10.33 1.35 18.18
N VAL A 245 10.00 1.41 19.45
CA VAL A 245 10.50 2.45 20.36
C VAL A 245 11.63 1.91 21.22
N LEU A 246 12.77 2.62 21.26
CA LEU A 246 13.84 2.37 22.22
C LEU A 246 13.59 3.17 23.48
N TYR A 247 13.26 2.46 24.57
CA TYR A 247 12.98 3.04 25.88
C TYR A 247 14.03 2.64 26.91
N GLY A 248 14.50 3.57 27.68
CA GLY A 248 15.53 3.34 28.71
C GLY A 248 16.16 4.65 29.15
N LYS A 249 16.95 4.61 30.21
CA LYS A 249 17.62 5.78 30.80
C LYS A 249 18.52 6.51 29.80
N PRO A 250 18.86 7.78 30.06
CA PRO A 250 19.94 8.46 29.34
C PRO A 250 21.26 7.68 29.44
N ASN A 251 22.05 7.69 28.37
CA ASN A 251 23.39 7.07 28.28
C ASN A 251 23.45 5.53 28.36
N VAL A 252 22.34 4.80 28.30
CA VAL A 252 22.38 3.32 28.18
C VAL A 252 22.79 2.86 26.76
N GLY A 253 22.89 3.80 25.81
CA GLY A 253 23.36 3.54 24.45
C GLY A 253 22.26 3.32 23.43
N LYS A 254 21.05 3.88 23.62
CA LYS A 254 19.93 3.75 22.66
C LYS A 254 20.30 4.22 21.26
N SER A 255 20.77 5.45 21.12
CA SER A 255 21.17 6.01 19.82
C SER A 255 22.34 5.27 19.19
N SER A 256 23.28 4.75 20.03
CA SER A 256 24.38 3.89 19.56
C SER A 256 23.85 2.55 19.05
N LEU A 257 22.84 1.98 19.71
CA LEU A 257 22.20 0.74 19.30
C LEU A 257 21.45 0.90 17.98
N ILE A 258 20.72 2.01 17.79
CA ILE A 258 20.08 2.35 16.50
C ILE A 258 21.15 2.43 15.40
N ASN A 259 22.21 3.20 15.61
CA ASN A 259 23.27 3.35 14.62
C ASN A 259 23.97 1.99 14.29
N ALA A 260 24.15 1.14 15.29
CA ALA A 260 24.74 -0.19 15.10
C ALA A 260 23.80 -1.14 14.33
N LEU A 261 22.51 -1.09 14.59
CA LEU A 261 21.48 -1.86 13.87
C LEU A 261 21.37 -1.42 12.41
N LEU A 262 21.43 -0.13 12.12
CA LEU A 262 21.37 0.45 10.78
C LEU A 262 22.63 0.15 9.97
N GLY A 263 23.78 0.03 10.61
CA GLY A 263 25.06 -0.24 9.94
C GLY A 263 25.42 0.83 8.90
N LYS A 264 26.15 0.42 7.83
CA LYS A 264 26.52 1.33 6.71
C LYS A 264 25.37 1.63 5.73
N LYS A 265 24.25 0.96 5.85
CA LYS A 265 23.07 1.16 4.99
C LYS A 265 22.09 2.16 5.62
N ARG A 266 22.51 3.40 5.82
CA ARG A 266 21.56 4.50 6.01
C ARG A 266 20.81 4.69 4.70
N THR A 267 19.58 4.25 4.63
CA THR A 267 18.69 4.63 3.54
C THR A 267 18.39 6.12 3.74
N LEU A 268 18.85 6.96 2.81
CA LEU A 268 18.51 8.38 2.81
C LEU A 268 16.99 8.47 2.73
N VAL A 269 16.36 8.85 3.84
CA VAL A 269 14.96 9.25 3.83
C VAL A 269 14.88 10.47 2.94
N SER A 270 14.24 10.36 1.77
CA SER A 270 13.90 11.52 0.96
C SER A 270 12.92 12.34 1.78
N GLU A 271 13.35 13.54 2.21
CA GLU A 271 12.47 14.55 2.74
C GLU A 271 11.43 14.86 1.64
N ILE A 272 10.21 14.36 1.80
CA ILE A 272 9.07 14.84 1.04
C ILE A 272 8.74 16.21 1.63
N PRO A 273 8.94 17.33 0.89
CA PRO A 273 8.59 18.65 1.40
C PRO A 273 7.09 18.72 1.62
N GLY A 274 6.65 18.82 2.89
CA GLY A 274 5.25 19.03 3.21
C GLY A 274 4.70 18.29 4.42
N THR A 275 5.42 17.33 5.02
CA THR A 275 5.00 16.68 6.28
C THR A 275 5.67 17.38 7.45
N THR A 276 4.96 18.33 8.03
CA THR A 276 5.39 19.13 9.17
C THR A 276 5.37 18.29 10.47
N ARG A 277 6.51 18.27 11.19
CA ARG A 277 6.64 18.02 12.63
C ARG A 277 6.43 16.61 13.17
N ASP A 278 6.70 15.55 12.41
CA ASP A 278 6.70 14.21 12.94
C ASP A 278 8.09 13.78 13.43
N VAL A 279 8.09 12.90 14.43
CA VAL A 279 9.29 12.34 15.07
C VAL A 279 10.20 11.74 14.02
N VAL A 280 11.47 12.14 13.98
CA VAL A 280 12.46 11.54 13.07
C VAL A 280 12.63 10.07 13.47
N ALA A 281 12.10 9.17 12.66
CA ALA A 281 12.28 7.74 12.82
C ALA A 281 13.34 7.26 11.81
N ASP A 282 14.32 6.51 12.29
CA ASP A 282 15.24 5.78 11.41
C ASP A 282 14.59 4.47 10.97
N ILE A 283 14.74 4.11 9.69
CA ILE A 283 14.13 2.90 9.13
C ILE A 283 15.17 1.79 9.05
N LEU A 284 14.88 0.69 9.74
CA LEU A 284 15.66 -0.55 9.71
C LEU A 284 14.89 -1.62 8.93
N GLU A 285 15.51 -2.19 7.92
CA GLU A 285 14.98 -3.31 7.17
C GLU A 285 15.65 -4.62 7.56
N ILE A 286 14.88 -5.60 8.02
CA ILE A 286 15.36 -6.92 8.39
C ILE A 286 14.43 -7.99 7.81
N GLY A 287 14.95 -8.90 7.01
CA GLY A 287 14.15 -10.00 6.44
C GLY A 287 12.95 -9.55 5.60
N GLY A 288 13.02 -8.36 5.00
CA GLY A 288 11.92 -7.78 4.22
C GLY A 288 10.85 -7.08 5.06
N ILE A 289 11.05 -6.95 6.37
CA ILE A 289 10.17 -6.23 7.30
C ILE A 289 10.81 -4.89 7.65
N ARG A 290 10.02 -3.82 7.66
CA ARG A 290 10.46 -2.48 8.02
C ARG A 290 10.15 -2.20 9.49
N PHE A 291 11.15 -1.75 10.23
CA PHE A 291 11.04 -1.28 11.60
C PHE A 291 11.34 0.22 11.64
N LYS A 292 10.41 1.02 12.12
CA LYS A 292 10.60 2.45 12.37
C LYS A 292 11.19 2.61 13.76
N LEU A 293 12.49 2.81 13.85
CA LEU A 293 13.20 2.96 15.12
C LEU A 293 13.06 4.40 15.63
N MET A 294 12.48 4.56 16.81
CA MET A 294 12.27 5.85 17.45
C MET A 294 13.08 5.91 18.74
N ASP A 295 13.98 6.90 18.85
CA ASP A 295 14.76 7.13 20.08
C ASP A 295 14.04 8.10 21.00
N THR A 296 13.68 7.63 22.20
CA THR A 296 13.07 8.50 23.23
C THR A 296 14.05 9.56 23.78
N ALA A 297 15.36 9.35 23.69
CA ALA A 297 16.36 10.35 24.15
C ALA A 297 16.49 11.55 23.21
N GLY A 298 16.22 11.39 21.90
CA GLY A 298 16.20 12.50 20.93
C GLY A 298 15.00 13.44 21.11
N MET A 299 14.00 13.04 21.90
CA MET A 299 12.84 13.87 22.21
C MET A 299 13.09 14.86 23.35
N ASP A 300 14.16 14.67 24.13
CA ASP A 300 14.57 15.54 25.23
C ASP A 300 15.56 16.65 24.81
N ASP A 301 15.81 16.84 23.52
CA ASP A 301 16.75 17.86 23.03
C ASP A 301 16.23 19.30 23.26
N THR A 302 16.36 19.73 24.51
CA THR A 302 16.22 21.13 24.97
C THR A 302 17.37 22.05 24.51
N LYS A 303 18.20 21.62 23.54
CA LYS A 303 19.36 22.40 23.06
C LYS A 303 19.02 23.60 22.17
N LEU A 304 17.75 23.89 21.91
CA LEU A 304 17.31 25.02 21.08
C LEU A 304 16.50 26.09 21.83
N VAL A 305 16.60 26.17 23.17
CA VAL A 305 15.99 27.28 23.91
C VAL A 305 17.08 28.27 24.28
N PRO A 306 17.04 29.54 23.80
CA PRO A 306 17.94 30.56 24.24
C PRO A 306 17.83 30.79 25.74
N ALA A 307 18.95 30.99 26.41
CA ALA A 307 19.14 31.05 27.90
C ALA A 307 18.35 32.12 28.66
N CYS A 308 17.25 32.63 28.15
CA CYS A 308 16.50 33.73 28.77
C CYS A 308 15.11 33.37 29.31
N PHE A 309 14.67 32.14 29.31
CA PHE A 309 13.37 31.76 29.91
C PHE A 309 13.50 30.70 31.00
N LYS A 310 13.33 31.16 32.26
CA LYS A 310 13.11 30.30 33.43
C LYS A 310 11.70 29.68 33.36
N GLN A 311 11.54 28.53 32.67
CA GLN A 311 10.34 27.70 32.73
C GLN A 311 10.70 26.21 32.55
N GLY A 312 11.46 25.66 33.52
CA GLY A 312 11.91 24.27 33.52
C GLY A 312 10.80 23.23 33.73
N GLU A 313 9.63 23.59 34.27
CA GLU A 313 8.58 22.62 34.60
C GLU A 313 7.60 22.31 33.45
N ILE A 314 7.37 23.26 32.55
CA ILE A 314 6.41 23.06 31.42
C ILE A 314 7.03 22.27 30.27
N VAL A 315 8.35 22.34 30.11
CA VAL A 315 9.05 21.62 29.04
C VAL A 315 9.19 20.12 29.34
N THR A 316 9.42 19.78 30.63
CA THR A 316 9.49 18.37 31.09
C THR A 316 8.15 17.66 31.01
N SER A 317 7.02 18.32 31.29
CA SER A 317 5.69 17.71 31.20
C SER A 317 5.31 17.38 29.77
N ARG A 318 5.58 18.26 28.81
CA ARG A 318 5.29 18.01 27.36
C ARG A 318 6.17 16.93 26.75
N ALA A 319 7.44 16.84 27.15
CA ALA A 319 8.33 15.78 26.72
C ALA A 319 7.88 14.41 27.26
N MET A 320 7.43 14.35 28.52
CA MET A 320 6.87 13.14 29.12
C MET A 320 5.56 12.70 28.46
N GLU A 321 4.62 13.62 28.20
CA GLU A 321 3.37 13.33 27.50
C GLU A 321 3.64 12.79 26.07
N LYS A 322 4.61 13.36 25.38
CA LYS A 322 4.99 12.90 24.04
C LYS A 322 5.63 11.51 24.06
N THR A 323 6.50 11.24 25.03
CA THR A 323 7.10 9.91 25.21
C THR A 323 6.03 8.87 25.53
N GLN A 324 5.09 9.18 26.43
CA GLN A 324 4.00 8.29 26.78
C GLN A 324 3.08 8.00 25.59
N SER A 325 2.68 9.03 24.84
CA SER A 325 1.86 8.84 23.63
C SER A 325 2.57 8.04 22.53
N THR A 326 3.90 8.08 22.49
CA THR A 326 4.70 7.28 21.56
C THR A 326 4.79 5.82 22.02
N LEU A 327 4.96 5.57 23.33
CA LEU A 327 4.95 4.22 23.90
C LEU A 327 3.60 3.54 23.74
N GLU A 328 2.48 4.26 23.91
CA GLU A 328 1.11 3.74 23.72
C GLU A 328 0.85 3.29 22.26
N LYS A 329 1.50 3.92 21.29
CA LYS A 329 1.37 3.59 19.87
C LYS A 329 2.40 2.55 19.39
N ALA A 330 3.44 2.29 20.19
CA ALA A 330 4.50 1.38 19.83
C ALA A 330 4.00 -0.07 19.73
N GLN A 331 4.30 -0.72 18.61
CA GLN A 331 4.03 -2.15 18.42
C GLN A 331 5.11 -3.01 19.09
N ILE A 332 6.36 -2.52 19.06
CA ILE A 332 7.50 -3.14 19.75
C ILE A 332 8.20 -2.10 20.63
N ILE A 333 8.55 -2.51 21.84
CA ILE A 333 9.32 -1.71 22.78
C ILE A 333 10.62 -2.43 23.09
N LEU A 334 11.75 -1.83 22.68
CA LEU A 334 13.08 -2.27 23.10
C LEU A 334 13.43 -1.59 24.40
N LEU A 335 13.34 -2.34 25.51
CA LEU A 335 13.66 -1.83 26.84
C LEU A 335 15.18 -1.98 27.07
N VAL A 336 15.93 -0.87 26.96
CA VAL A 336 17.37 -0.88 26.89
C VAL A 336 17.98 -0.55 28.26
N PHE A 337 18.86 -1.45 28.76
CA PHE A 337 19.63 -1.31 29.98
C PHE A 337 21.13 -1.26 29.71
N ASP A 338 21.88 -0.60 30.57
CA ASP A 338 23.33 -0.61 30.59
C ASP A 338 23.83 -1.83 31.40
N GLY A 339 24.48 -2.78 30.72
CA GLY A 339 25.00 -4.00 31.36
C GLY A 339 26.11 -3.75 32.36
N SER A 340 26.82 -2.61 32.30
CA SER A 340 27.86 -2.24 33.28
C SER A 340 27.33 -1.74 34.63
N VAL A 341 26.00 -1.50 34.72
CA VAL A 341 25.31 -0.98 35.89
C VAL A 341 24.26 -1.98 36.36
N ASN A 342 24.05 -2.08 37.69
CA ASN A 342 23.04 -2.99 38.24
C ASN A 342 21.63 -2.68 37.63
N ILE A 343 21.00 -3.74 37.05
CA ILE A 343 19.72 -3.63 36.33
C ILE A 343 18.58 -3.31 37.29
N ASP A 344 18.56 -3.84 38.51
CA ASP A 344 17.52 -3.57 39.51
C ASP A 344 17.45 -2.07 39.87
N VAL A 345 18.62 -1.41 39.95
CA VAL A 345 18.72 0.02 40.20
C VAL A 345 18.16 0.81 39.03
N GLN A 346 18.51 0.42 37.81
CA GLN A 346 18.00 1.08 36.62
C GLN A 346 16.47 0.93 36.50
N LEU A 347 15.94 -0.27 36.79
CA LEU A 347 14.52 -0.58 36.72
C LEU A 347 13.69 0.22 37.73
N ARG A 348 14.16 0.34 39.00
CA ARG A 348 13.46 1.12 40.05
C ARG A 348 13.36 2.61 39.76
N GLU A 349 14.30 3.13 38.98
CA GLU A 349 14.33 4.54 38.60
C GLU A 349 13.56 4.83 37.32
N MET A 350 13.13 3.78 36.58
CA MET A 350 12.22 3.91 35.44
C MET A 350 10.78 3.91 35.97
N LYS A 351 9.94 4.82 35.46
CA LYS A 351 8.51 4.75 35.75
C LYS A 351 7.96 3.47 35.10
N GLN A 352 7.27 2.67 35.90
CA GLN A 352 6.51 1.53 35.39
C GLN A 352 5.25 2.07 34.70
N ASP A 353 5.39 2.52 33.48
CA ASP A 353 4.26 2.80 32.61
C ASP A 353 3.69 1.47 32.09
N ASP A 354 2.39 1.37 31.94
CA ASP A 354 1.75 0.20 31.33
C ASP A 354 2.21 0.06 29.88
N LEU A 355 3.20 -0.80 29.64
CA LEU A 355 3.73 -1.08 28.32
C LEU A 355 2.72 -1.96 27.55
N THR A 356 2.09 -1.41 26.51
CA THR A 356 0.99 -2.06 25.76
C THR A 356 1.48 -2.88 24.56
N GLY A 357 2.73 -2.71 24.13
CA GLY A 357 3.32 -3.40 22.99
C GLY A 357 4.08 -4.68 23.35
N THR A 358 4.64 -5.34 22.33
CA THR A 358 5.57 -6.46 22.51
C THR A 358 6.89 -5.93 23.07
N VAL A 359 7.26 -6.34 24.29
CA VAL A 359 8.48 -5.87 24.96
C VAL A 359 9.62 -6.86 24.74
N ILE A 360 10.79 -6.34 24.33
CA ILE A 360 12.07 -7.08 24.26
C ILE A 360 13.05 -6.34 25.16
N VAL A 361 13.67 -7.07 26.10
CA VAL A 361 14.68 -6.52 27.01
C VAL A 361 16.05 -6.63 26.35
N VAL A 362 16.77 -5.49 26.28
CA VAL A 362 18.10 -5.41 25.69
C VAL A 362 19.11 -4.92 26.74
N ILE A 363 20.03 -5.76 27.11
CA ILE A 363 21.18 -5.40 27.98
C ILE A 363 22.33 -5.03 27.03
N ASN A 364 22.57 -3.74 26.90
CA ASN A 364 23.61 -3.20 26.03
C ASN A 364 24.94 -3.00 26.79
N LYS A 365 26.04 -2.74 26.08
CA LYS A 365 27.42 -2.55 26.58
C LYS A 365 28.02 -3.81 27.23
N CYS A 366 27.66 -4.99 26.73
CA CYS A 366 28.18 -6.25 27.23
C CYS A 366 29.71 -6.39 27.06
N ASP A 367 30.32 -5.61 26.17
CA ASP A 367 31.78 -5.49 26.01
C ASP A 367 32.50 -4.98 27.27
N LEU A 368 31.81 -4.28 28.16
CA LEU A 368 32.34 -3.78 29.43
C LEU A 368 32.35 -4.84 30.57
N LEU A 369 31.66 -5.96 30.35
CA LEU A 369 31.55 -7.07 31.31
C LEU A 369 32.79 -8.00 31.22
N LYS A 370 33.99 -7.50 31.60
CA LYS A 370 35.21 -8.30 31.60
C LYS A 370 35.08 -9.48 32.58
N ASN A 371 34.96 -10.71 32.04
CA ASN A 371 34.99 -11.99 32.82
C ASN A 371 33.92 -12.17 33.92
N SER A 372 32.90 -11.34 33.98
CA SER A 372 31.78 -11.50 34.89
C SER A 372 30.65 -12.28 34.18
N SER A 373 29.97 -13.16 34.91
CA SER A 373 28.69 -13.72 34.41
C SER A 373 27.74 -12.59 34.04
N PHE A 374 26.99 -12.77 32.99
CA PHE A 374 25.94 -11.80 32.60
C PHE A 374 25.04 -11.49 33.81
N PRO A 375 24.67 -10.20 34.02
CA PRO A 375 23.81 -9.85 35.13
C PRO A 375 22.49 -10.63 35.02
N GLU A 376 22.05 -11.23 36.12
CA GLU A 376 20.76 -11.89 36.19
C GLU A 376 19.66 -10.87 35.93
N SER A 377 18.69 -11.23 35.11
CA SER A 377 17.51 -10.40 34.85
C SER A 377 16.63 -10.36 36.11
N PRO A 378 16.17 -9.18 36.54
CA PRO A 378 15.18 -9.04 37.60
C PRO A 378 13.96 -9.93 37.34
N ALA A 379 13.35 -10.45 38.41
CA ALA A 379 12.19 -11.35 38.32
C ALA A 379 11.04 -10.77 37.46
N GLU A 380 10.86 -9.45 37.52
CA GLU A 380 9.85 -8.70 36.78
C GLU A 380 10.07 -8.71 35.27
N LEU A 381 11.32 -8.85 34.81
CA LEU A 381 11.69 -8.88 33.39
C LEU A 381 11.79 -10.29 32.80
N LYS A 382 11.73 -11.36 33.62
CA LYS A 382 11.86 -12.75 33.16
C LYS A 382 10.76 -13.20 32.20
N LYS A 383 9.63 -12.50 32.17
CA LYS A 383 8.52 -12.76 31.24
C LYS A 383 8.78 -12.29 29.81
N TYR A 384 9.81 -11.49 29.59
CA TYR A 384 10.14 -10.91 28.28
C TYR A 384 11.39 -11.59 27.68
N PRO A 385 11.49 -11.67 26.33
CA PRO A 385 12.74 -12.07 25.68
C PRO A 385 13.89 -11.17 26.09
N LEU A 386 15.04 -11.78 26.46
CA LEU A 386 16.23 -11.06 26.93
C LEU A 386 17.37 -11.20 25.92
N MET A 387 17.91 -10.06 25.49
CA MET A 387 19.02 -9.99 24.56
C MET A 387 20.21 -9.27 25.18
N HIS A 388 21.40 -9.87 25.03
CA HIS A 388 22.67 -9.23 25.39
C HIS A 388 23.31 -8.66 24.12
N THR A 389 23.67 -7.38 24.14
CA THR A 389 24.21 -6.69 22.97
C THR A 389 25.40 -5.80 23.33
N SER A 390 26.27 -5.56 22.37
CA SER A 390 27.22 -4.45 22.39
C SER A 390 27.06 -3.65 21.09
N ALA A 391 26.56 -2.44 21.22
CA ALA A 391 26.49 -1.51 20.08
C ALA A 391 27.87 -1.11 19.57
N LEU A 392 28.92 -1.28 20.36
CA LEU A 392 30.31 -0.97 19.99
C LEU A 392 30.97 -2.08 19.16
N THR A 393 30.79 -3.33 19.59
CA THR A 393 31.45 -4.50 18.94
C THR A 393 30.58 -5.18 17.92
N GLY A 394 29.26 -4.95 17.95
CA GLY A 394 28.27 -5.63 17.12
C GLY A 394 27.79 -6.96 17.70
N GLU A 395 28.30 -7.40 18.84
CA GLU A 395 27.90 -8.64 19.48
C GLU A 395 26.40 -8.63 19.83
N GLY A 396 25.72 -9.74 19.58
CA GLY A 396 24.29 -9.92 19.86
C GLY A 396 23.31 -9.18 18.93
N LEU A 397 23.78 -8.33 18.00
CA LEU A 397 22.90 -7.56 17.11
C LEU A 397 22.13 -8.45 16.13
N GLU A 398 22.77 -9.48 15.56
CA GLU A 398 22.08 -10.39 14.64
C GLU A 398 20.98 -11.17 15.36
N ARG A 399 21.24 -11.62 16.59
CA ARG A 399 20.22 -12.29 17.40
C ARG A 399 19.05 -11.37 17.77
N LEU A 400 19.34 -10.08 18.05
CA LEU A 400 18.29 -9.07 18.26
C LEU A 400 17.45 -8.87 17.01
N LYS A 401 18.05 -8.83 15.82
CA LYS A 401 17.34 -8.76 14.54
C LYS A 401 16.43 -9.99 14.32
N GLU A 402 16.93 -11.19 14.58
CA GLU A 402 16.13 -12.41 14.51
C GLU A 402 14.93 -12.34 15.46
N THR A 403 15.15 -11.93 16.71
CA THR A 403 14.08 -11.80 17.71
C THR A 403 13.05 -10.74 17.33
N LEU A 404 13.47 -9.64 16.70
CA LEU A 404 12.55 -8.64 16.13
C LEU A 404 11.65 -9.27 15.06
N ILE A 405 12.20 -10.07 14.14
CA ILE A 405 11.42 -10.79 13.12
C ILE A 405 10.45 -11.79 13.79
N GLU A 406 10.95 -12.62 14.71
CA GLU A 406 10.16 -13.63 15.41
C GLU A 406 8.98 -13.01 16.18
N SER A 407 9.18 -11.85 16.82
CA SER A 407 8.13 -11.17 17.59
C SER A 407 7.01 -10.62 16.72
N VAL A 408 7.28 -10.35 15.45
CA VAL A 408 6.28 -9.88 14.48
C VAL A 408 5.55 -11.04 13.81
N LEU A 409 6.27 -12.10 13.51
CA LEU A 409 5.77 -13.21 12.69
C LEU A 409 5.17 -14.36 13.50
N GLY A 410 5.18 -14.27 14.85
CA GLY A 410 4.63 -15.34 15.71
C GLY A 410 5.33 -16.70 15.54
N GLY A 411 6.59 -16.71 15.09
CA GLY A 411 7.44 -17.91 15.03
C GLY A 411 7.24 -18.83 13.81
N GLN A 412 6.32 -18.55 12.89
CA GLN A 412 6.10 -19.39 11.70
C GLN A 412 5.78 -18.57 10.45
N VAL A 413 6.78 -18.01 9.78
CA VAL A 413 6.57 -17.50 8.41
C VAL A 413 7.79 -17.74 7.53
N ASN A 414 7.63 -18.66 6.59
CA ASN A 414 8.44 -18.75 5.39
C ASN A 414 7.99 -17.67 4.40
N LEU A 415 8.69 -16.55 4.31
CA LEU A 415 8.50 -15.51 3.30
C LEU A 415 8.78 -16.00 1.86
N SER A 416 9.26 -17.23 1.71
CA SER A 416 9.60 -17.86 0.42
C SER A 416 8.45 -18.62 -0.26
N GLY A 417 7.31 -18.80 0.40
CA GLY A 417 6.13 -19.41 -0.21
C GLY A 417 5.27 -18.35 -0.88
N GLY A 418 5.20 -18.30 -2.20
CA GLY A 418 4.49 -17.32 -3.04
C GLY A 418 2.95 -17.27 -2.84
N ALA A 419 2.51 -17.16 -1.61
CA ALA A 419 1.11 -17.03 -1.26
C ALA A 419 0.66 -15.56 -1.37
N PRO A 420 -0.54 -15.28 -1.89
CA PRO A 420 -1.04 -13.93 -2.09
C PRO A 420 -1.25 -13.22 -0.76
N ILE A 421 -0.78 -11.98 -0.66
CA ILE A 421 -0.94 -11.15 0.53
C ILE A 421 -2.12 -10.20 0.31
N PHE A 422 -3.14 -10.34 1.14
CA PHE A 422 -4.34 -9.50 1.11
C PHE A 422 -4.14 -8.23 1.95
N ASN A 423 -4.63 -7.08 1.45
CA ASN A 423 -4.66 -5.83 2.21
C ASN A 423 -5.84 -5.83 3.21
N VAL A 424 -5.91 -4.79 4.07
CA VAL A 424 -6.96 -4.67 5.10
C VAL A 424 -8.37 -4.71 4.49
N ARG A 425 -8.61 -3.99 3.39
CA ARG A 425 -9.88 -3.99 2.67
C ARG A 425 -10.25 -5.38 2.15
N GLN A 426 -9.31 -6.03 1.47
CA GLN A 426 -9.50 -7.36 0.89
C GLN A 426 -9.76 -8.42 1.97
N ARG A 427 -9.08 -8.33 3.12
CA ARG A 427 -9.32 -9.22 4.27
C ARG A 427 -10.68 -9.01 4.90
N ASP A 428 -11.12 -7.75 5.06
CA ASP A 428 -12.46 -7.43 5.55
C ASP A 428 -13.54 -8.06 4.65
N VAL A 429 -13.38 -7.93 3.34
CA VAL A 429 -14.27 -8.56 2.35
C VAL A 429 -14.29 -10.10 2.52
N LEU A 430 -13.12 -10.74 2.62
CA LEU A 430 -13.04 -12.18 2.85
C LEU A 430 -13.70 -12.62 4.16
N GLN A 431 -13.53 -11.83 5.24
CA GLN A 431 -14.16 -12.13 6.54
C GLN A 431 -15.69 -12.01 6.47
N ARG A 432 -16.21 -10.96 5.84
CA ARG A 432 -17.66 -10.79 5.62
C ARG A 432 -18.23 -11.93 4.78
N SER A 433 -17.55 -12.31 3.71
CA SER A 433 -17.95 -13.44 2.88
C SER A 433 -17.94 -14.76 3.65
N LEU A 434 -16.90 -14.99 4.48
CA LEU A 434 -16.81 -16.19 5.31
C LEU A 434 -17.97 -16.28 6.30
N GLN A 435 -18.36 -15.17 6.93
CA GLN A 435 -19.51 -15.13 7.85
C GLN A 435 -20.81 -15.49 7.13
N LEU A 436 -21.05 -14.97 5.92
CA LEU A 436 -22.23 -15.31 5.14
C LEU A 436 -22.24 -16.77 4.70
N ILE A 437 -21.12 -17.33 4.26
CA ILE A 437 -21.03 -18.76 3.93
C ILE A 437 -21.34 -19.63 5.17
N GLN A 438 -20.86 -19.23 6.36
CA GLN A 438 -21.21 -19.93 7.60
C GLN A 438 -22.70 -19.83 7.94
N GLN A 439 -23.31 -18.66 7.76
CA GLN A 439 -24.75 -18.45 7.92
C GLN A 439 -25.53 -19.31 6.93
N THR A 440 -25.16 -19.33 5.65
CA THR A 440 -25.77 -20.20 4.63
C THR A 440 -25.69 -21.69 5.02
N MET A 441 -24.56 -22.12 5.60
CA MET A 441 -24.42 -23.49 6.11
C MET A 441 -25.41 -23.80 7.29
N GLU A 442 -25.68 -22.80 8.13
CA GLU A 442 -26.68 -22.95 9.21
C GLU A 442 -28.09 -23.00 8.64
N SER A 443 -28.43 -22.19 7.66
CA SER A 443 -29.71 -22.22 6.95
C SER A 443 -29.97 -23.60 6.31
N VAL A 444 -28.94 -24.18 5.67
CA VAL A 444 -29.05 -25.56 5.13
C VAL A 444 -29.30 -26.61 6.24
N LYS A 445 -28.60 -26.52 7.40
CA LYS A 445 -28.81 -27.44 8.53
C LYS A 445 -30.21 -27.34 9.13
N ASN A 446 -30.76 -26.11 9.15
CA ASN A 446 -32.10 -25.84 9.69
C ASN A 446 -33.21 -26.20 8.69
N ASN A 447 -32.87 -26.73 7.51
CA ASN A 447 -33.80 -27.02 6.41
C ASN A 447 -34.64 -25.80 6.01
N GLU A 448 -33.98 -24.61 5.95
CA GLU A 448 -34.62 -23.41 5.41
C GLU A 448 -34.88 -23.58 3.90
N SER A 449 -35.77 -22.75 3.36
CA SER A 449 -36.09 -22.86 1.93
C SER A 449 -34.90 -22.49 1.03
N TYR A 450 -34.84 -23.10 -0.14
CA TYR A 450 -33.78 -22.90 -1.10
C TYR A 450 -33.63 -21.43 -1.56
N GLU A 451 -34.73 -20.67 -1.52
CA GLU A 451 -34.74 -19.24 -1.86
C GLU A 451 -33.89 -18.43 -0.87
N PHE A 452 -33.97 -18.72 0.44
CA PHE A 452 -33.13 -18.03 1.43
C PHE A 452 -31.65 -18.45 1.29
N ILE A 453 -31.39 -19.73 1.06
CA ILE A 453 -30.04 -20.25 0.83
C ILE A 453 -29.42 -19.58 -0.41
N ALA A 454 -30.17 -19.46 -1.49
CA ALA A 454 -29.72 -18.79 -2.72
C ALA A 454 -29.48 -17.29 -2.50
N LEU A 455 -30.30 -16.60 -1.73
CA LEU A 455 -30.15 -15.17 -1.41
C LEU A 455 -28.86 -14.92 -0.63
N ASP A 456 -28.59 -15.69 0.43
CA ASP A 456 -27.38 -15.56 1.24
C ASP A 456 -26.15 -15.83 0.38
N LEU A 457 -26.19 -16.86 -0.47
CA LEU A 457 -25.07 -17.22 -1.35
C LEU A 457 -24.81 -16.15 -2.42
N ARG A 458 -25.86 -15.57 -3.03
CA ARG A 458 -25.72 -14.42 -3.94
C ARG A 458 -25.05 -13.24 -3.26
N THR A 459 -25.48 -12.93 -2.02
CA THR A 459 -24.88 -11.85 -1.23
C THR A 459 -23.39 -12.12 -0.97
N ALA A 460 -23.00 -13.36 -0.67
CA ALA A 460 -21.60 -13.73 -0.50
C ALA A 460 -20.78 -13.60 -1.79
N ILE A 461 -21.38 -13.94 -2.95
CA ILE A 461 -20.78 -13.79 -4.29
C ILE A 461 -20.53 -12.30 -4.59
N ASP A 462 -21.52 -11.44 -4.34
CA ASP A 462 -21.42 -9.99 -4.57
C ASP A 462 -20.31 -9.38 -3.70
N ILE A 463 -20.23 -9.76 -2.43
CA ILE A 463 -19.17 -9.32 -1.52
C ILE A 463 -17.80 -9.77 -2.03
N LEU A 464 -17.63 -11.03 -2.47
CA LEU A 464 -16.37 -11.50 -3.06
C LEU A 464 -15.98 -10.66 -4.29
N GLY A 465 -16.96 -10.25 -5.10
CA GLY A 465 -16.78 -9.37 -6.25
C GLY A 465 -16.21 -7.99 -5.91
N GLU A 466 -16.40 -7.51 -4.66
CA GLU A 466 -15.79 -6.26 -4.19
C GLU A 466 -14.26 -6.29 -4.21
N ILE A 467 -13.63 -7.47 -4.08
CA ILE A 467 -12.17 -7.61 -4.07
C ILE A 467 -11.59 -7.16 -5.41
N VAL A 468 -12.15 -7.67 -6.50
CA VAL A 468 -11.69 -7.39 -7.87
C VAL A 468 -12.35 -6.13 -8.48
N GLY A 469 -13.39 -5.60 -7.83
CA GLY A 469 -14.10 -4.40 -8.25
C GLY A 469 -15.25 -4.68 -9.23
N GLU A 470 -15.77 -5.90 -9.30
CA GLU A 470 -17.01 -6.23 -10.06
C GLU A 470 -18.23 -5.56 -9.41
N VAL A 471 -18.23 -5.46 -8.09
CA VAL A 471 -19.19 -4.72 -7.29
C VAL A 471 -18.39 -3.70 -6.47
N THR A 472 -18.62 -2.41 -6.69
CA THR A 472 -17.89 -1.37 -5.94
C THR A 472 -18.69 -0.06 -5.93
N THR A 473 -18.47 0.77 -4.91
CA THR A 473 -19.06 2.09 -4.79
C THR A 473 -18.07 3.17 -5.23
N GLU A 474 -18.61 4.33 -5.69
CA GLU A 474 -17.77 5.47 -6.06
C GLU A 474 -16.90 5.97 -4.88
N ASP A 475 -17.40 5.85 -3.64
CA ASP A 475 -16.64 6.23 -2.44
C ASP A 475 -15.39 5.36 -2.25
N ILE A 476 -15.49 4.04 -2.48
CA ILE A 476 -14.36 3.11 -2.40
C ILE A 476 -13.34 3.45 -3.50
N LEU A 477 -13.80 3.65 -4.73
CA LEU A 477 -12.94 4.02 -5.85
C LEU A 477 -12.23 5.35 -5.59
N SER A 478 -12.98 6.37 -5.16
CA SER A 478 -12.45 7.69 -4.85
C SER A 478 -11.39 7.62 -3.75
N LYS A 479 -11.61 6.83 -2.71
CA LYS A 479 -10.63 6.63 -1.63
C LYS A 479 -9.36 5.98 -2.15
N ILE A 480 -9.47 4.89 -2.92
CA ILE A 480 -8.29 4.17 -3.45
C ILE A 480 -7.49 5.07 -4.39
N PHE A 481 -8.16 5.73 -5.36
CA PHE A 481 -7.45 6.52 -6.38
C PHE A 481 -6.95 7.88 -5.85
N SER A 482 -7.54 8.45 -4.81
CA SER A 482 -7.02 9.67 -4.17
C SER A 482 -5.63 9.52 -3.55
N GLU A 483 -5.23 8.30 -3.23
CA GLU A 483 -3.88 8.00 -2.71
C GLU A 483 -2.79 8.00 -3.78
N PHE A 484 -3.17 8.00 -5.06
CA PHE A 484 -2.23 8.00 -6.17
C PHE A 484 -1.65 9.39 -6.43
N CYS A 485 -0.46 9.42 -7.04
CA CYS A 485 0.10 10.67 -7.57
C CYS A 485 -0.68 11.14 -8.81
N ILE A 486 -0.69 12.46 -9.03
CA ILE A 486 -1.18 13.05 -10.28
C ILE A 486 -0.33 12.51 -11.44
N GLY A 487 -0.97 12.12 -12.55
CA GLY A 487 -0.29 11.56 -13.72
C GLY A 487 -0.12 10.02 -13.69
N LYS A 488 -0.70 9.35 -12.68
CA LYS A 488 -0.75 7.88 -12.55
C LYS A 488 -2.17 7.34 -12.70
#